data_a3d66f5fa315334d3e59d1e657e6869a
#
_entry.id   a3d66f5fa315334d3e59d1e657e6869a
#
_cell.length_a   1.000
_cell.length_b   1.000
_cell.length_c   1.000
_cell.angle_alpha   90.00
_cell.angle_beta   90.00
_cell.angle_gamma   90.00
#
_symmetry.space_group_name_H-M   'P 1'
#
loop_
_entity.id
_entity.type
_entity.pdbx_description
1 polymer ?
#
loop_
_entity_poly.entity_id
_entity_poly.type
_entity_poly.pdbx_seq_one_letter_code
_entity_poly.pdbx_strand_id
1 'polypeptide(L)'
;MENRSGYYKKNLSGDLAYESFCPSPLPPSPNVDLNQDGIKLLIESNKMIALLNGLSARIPNMDLFVSMYVRKEALMSSQIEGTQCTLDDILSPEVEKNVNLDVSDVINYIKATDFAIKSLDTLPLCNRLIRDIHAILMDNVRGKDKNPGELRNSQNWIGGAGSTIKNARYIPPNPDDMKAAIADLEQYMNSADEQDPLIRAALIHYQFETIHPFLDGNGRIGRLLITLFLMEKKLLTTPALYISYYLKLNRVEYYDRMSEVRRTGNYEQWVIFFLQAFHESARDAIDTIDRLSALHDENLRKLDDLSKRQKDTAIKLFLYIESNPIINLGNTAKHLEIAYNTAAKTVNVLVEKGILSKGAKLGKTRTYIYEAYLEILRKDT
;
A
#
# COMPACT_ATOMS: atom_id res chain seq x y z
N MET A 1 -30.47 2.32 21.97
CA MET A 1 -29.24 1.56 22.23
C MET A 1 -28.08 2.53 22.04
N GLU A 2 -27.15 2.58 22.96
CA GLU A 2 -25.93 3.34 22.73
C GLU A 2 -25.23 2.78 21.48
N ASN A 3 -24.72 3.67 20.64
CA ASN A 3 -24.00 3.28 19.42
C ASN A 3 -22.67 2.63 19.81
N ARG A 4 -22.49 1.33 19.57
CA ARG A 4 -21.28 0.58 19.94
C ARG A 4 -20.00 1.08 19.25
N SER A 5 -20.11 1.93 18.21
CA SER A 5 -18.93 2.50 17.54
C SER A 5 -18.38 3.74 18.25
N GLY A 6 -19.15 4.39 19.11
CA GLY A 6 -18.75 5.60 19.80
C GLY A 6 -19.89 6.60 19.97
N TYR A 7 -19.53 7.81 20.31
CA TYR A 7 -20.47 8.89 20.60
C TYR A 7 -19.92 10.25 20.11
N TYR A 8 -20.82 11.21 19.91
CA TYR A 8 -20.46 12.59 19.61
C TYR A 8 -20.28 13.39 20.89
N LYS A 9 -19.17 14.13 20.97
CA LYS A 9 -18.79 14.99 22.09
C LYS A 9 -18.78 16.44 21.65
N LYS A 10 -19.47 17.29 22.40
CA LYS A 10 -19.41 18.75 22.22
C LYS A 10 -18.09 19.30 22.75
N ASN A 11 -17.42 20.11 21.95
CA ASN A 11 -16.19 20.77 22.29
C ASN A 11 -16.39 22.27 22.14
N LEU A 12 -15.79 23.05 23.07
CA LEU A 12 -15.89 24.49 23.14
C LEU A 12 -17.33 25.02 23.29
N SER A 13 -17.51 26.32 23.27
CA SER A 13 -18.80 26.99 23.42
C SER A 13 -18.92 28.19 22.48
N GLY A 14 -20.15 28.72 22.34
CA GLY A 14 -20.45 29.84 21.47
C GLY A 14 -20.14 29.55 19.99
N ASP A 15 -19.61 30.52 19.28
CA ASP A 15 -19.30 30.41 17.85
C ASP A 15 -18.19 29.44 17.52
N LEU A 16 -17.38 29.06 18.51
CA LEU A 16 -16.30 28.07 18.37
C LEU A 16 -16.74 26.64 18.65
N ALA A 17 -17.99 26.42 19.06
CA ALA A 17 -18.52 25.08 19.36
C ALA A 17 -18.52 24.18 18.13
N TYR A 18 -18.13 22.93 18.34
CA TYR A 18 -18.19 21.85 17.34
C TYR A 18 -18.42 20.50 18.03
N GLU A 19 -18.84 19.51 17.26
CA GLU A 19 -18.99 18.14 17.74
C GLU A 19 -17.95 17.24 17.07
N SER A 20 -17.16 16.52 17.88
CA SER A 20 -16.22 15.49 17.41
C SER A 20 -16.74 14.10 17.75
N PHE A 21 -16.42 13.11 16.93
CA PHE A 21 -16.76 11.71 17.20
C PHE A 21 -15.66 11.07 18.04
N CYS A 22 -16.03 10.52 19.19
CA CYS A 22 -15.17 9.75 20.07
C CYS A 22 -15.45 8.25 19.86
N PRO A 23 -14.55 7.48 19.25
CA PRO A 23 -14.76 6.05 19.04
C PRO A 23 -14.70 5.27 20.35
N SER A 24 -15.53 4.24 20.49
CA SER A 24 -15.41 3.25 21.55
C SER A 24 -14.15 2.39 21.35
N PRO A 25 -13.53 1.85 22.41
CA PRO A 25 -12.46 0.89 22.30
C PRO A 25 -12.88 -0.36 21.51
N LEU A 26 -11.90 -1.02 20.86
CA LEU A 26 -12.08 -2.32 20.23
C LEU A 26 -11.77 -3.47 21.21
N PRO A 27 -12.38 -4.67 21.04
CA PRO A 27 -13.41 -5.01 20.05
C PRO A 27 -14.75 -4.35 20.35
N PRO A 28 -15.63 -4.17 19.32
CA PRO A 28 -16.95 -3.61 19.57
C PRO A 28 -17.79 -4.52 20.46
N SER A 29 -18.63 -3.92 21.33
CA SER A 29 -19.53 -4.69 22.19
C SER A 29 -20.99 -4.43 21.80
N PRO A 30 -21.77 -5.44 21.36
CA PRO A 30 -21.38 -6.84 21.12
C PRO A 30 -20.35 -6.97 19.97
N ASN A 31 -19.63 -8.08 19.96
CA ASN A 31 -18.66 -8.42 18.88
C ASN A 31 -19.33 -8.43 17.50
N VAL A 32 -18.50 -8.37 16.45
CA VAL A 32 -18.98 -8.55 15.08
C VAL A 32 -19.54 -9.95 14.91
N ASP A 33 -20.79 -10.02 14.46
CA ASP A 33 -21.50 -11.28 14.18
C ASP A 33 -21.84 -11.36 12.69
N LEU A 34 -21.11 -12.20 11.95
CA LEU A 34 -21.29 -12.37 10.53
C LEU A 34 -22.41 -13.35 10.24
N ASN A 35 -23.30 -12.99 9.32
CA ASN A 35 -24.28 -13.94 8.77
C ASN A 35 -23.60 -15.05 7.95
N GLN A 36 -24.37 -16.04 7.49
CA GLN A 36 -23.85 -17.18 6.73
C GLN A 36 -23.03 -16.78 5.48
N ASP A 37 -23.45 -15.75 4.75
CA ASP A 37 -22.72 -15.26 3.57
C ASP A 37 -21.41 -14.57 3.96
N GLY A 38 -21.40 -13.83 5.06
CA GLY A 38 -20.19 -13.23 5.62
C GLY A 38 -19.18 -14.27 6.10
N ILE A 39 -19.66 -15.33 6.77
CA ILE A 39 -18.81 -16.46 7.19
C ILE A 39 -18.22 -17.18 5.96
N LYS A 40 -19.04 -17.44 4.94
CA LYS A 40 -18.57 -18.05 3.69
C LYS A 40 -17.49 -17.18 3.04
N LEU A 41 -17.70 -15.86 2.94
CA LEU A 41 -16.73 -14.94 2.38
C LEU A 41 -15.43 -14.90 3.19
N LEU A 42 -15.50 -14.94 4.53
CA LEU A 42 -14.34 -15.04 5.41
C LEU A 42 -13.50 -16.30 5.11
N ILE A 43 -14.16 -17.45 4.97
CA ILE A 43 -13.50 -18.72 4.64
C ILE A 43 -12.83 -18.63 3.27
N GLU A 44 -13.51 -18.10 2.26
CA GLU A 44 -12.95 -17.96 0.91
C GLU A 44 -11.78 -16.95 0.89
N SER A 45 -11.87 -15.85 1.62
CA SER A 45 -10.77 -14.88 1.73
C SER A 45 -9.52 -15.51 2.38
N ASN A 46 -9.69 -16.27 3.47
CA ASN A 46 -8.58 -17.00 4.09
C ASN A 46 -7.95 -18.04 3.15
N LYS A 47 -8.77 -18.76 2.37
CA LYS A 47 -8.26 -19.72 1.35
C LYS A 47 -7.43 -19.00 0.27
N MET A 48 -7.90 -17.85 -0.23
CA MET A 48 -7.19 -17.08 -1.25
C MET A 48 -5.84 -16.56 -0.72
N ILE A 49 -5.78 -16.09 0.52
CA ILE A 49 -4.53 -15.64 1.16
C ILE A 49 -3.57 -16.83 1.38
N ALA A 50 -4.08 -17.98 1.81
CA ALA A 50 -3.25 -19.16 1.95
C ALA A 50 -2.68 -19.65 0.60
N LEU A 51 -3.47 -19.56 -0.48
CA LEU A 51 -3.00 -19.85 -1.84
C LEU A 51 -1.92 -18.86 -2.28
N LEU A 52 -2.12 -17.57 -2.04
CA LEU A 52 -1.13 -16.52 -2.32
C LEU A 52 0.20 -16.79 -1.60
N ASN A 53 0.17 -17.13 -0.31
CA ASN A 53 1.38 -17.50 0.44
C ASN A 53 2.06 -18.76 -0.15
N GLY A 54 1.28 -19.77 -0.54
CA GLY A 54 1.81 -20.98 -1.15
C GLY A 54 2.49 -20.75 -2.50
N LEU A 55 1.95 -19.86 -3.32
CA LEU A 55 2.55 -19.45 -4.58
C LEU A 55 3.81 -18.61 -4.34
N SER A 56 3.74 -17.65 -3.42
CA SER A 56 4.86 -16.78 -3.05
C SER A 56 6.11 -17.59 -2.65
N ALA A 57 5.95 -18.70 -1.96
CA ALA A 57 7.06 -19.59 -1.56
C ALA A 57 7.74 -20.33 -2.72
N ARG A 58 7.14 -20.35 -3.92
CA ARG A 58 7.63 -21.11 -5.10
C ARG A 58 8.25 -20.25 -6.18
N ILE A 59 8.10 -18.93 -6.11
CA ILE A 59 8.62 -18.02 -7.13
C ILE A 59 10.12 -17.78 -6.90
N PRO A 60 10.99 -18.05 -7.88
CA PRO A 60 12.44 -17.91 -7.73
C PRO A 60 12.90 -16.48 -7.38
N ASN A 61 12.15 -15.48 -7.80
CA ASN A 61 12.47 -14.05 -7.61
C ASN A 61 11.32 -13.31 -6.90
N MET A 62 10.81 -13.86 -5.80
CA MET A 62 9.71 -13.24 -5.05
C MET A 62 10.02 -11.81 -4.62
N ASP A 63 11.26 -11.50 -4.25
CA ASP A 63 11.65 -10.14 -3.86
C ASP A 63 11.43 -9.11 -4.98
N LEU A 64 11.60 -9.52 -6.24
CA LEU A 64 11.31 -8.66 -7.41
C LEU A 64 9.82 -8.37 -7.54
N PHE A 65 9.01 -9.41 -7.43
CA PHE A 65 7.55 -9.29 -7.46
C PHE A 65 7.07 -8.38 -6.32
N VAL A 66 7.50 -8.65 -5.09
CA VAL A 66 7.18 -7.83 -3.91
C VAL A 66 7.58 -6.37 -4.13
N SER A 67 8.78 -6.12 -4.63
CA SER A 67 9.25 -4.76 -4.91
C SER A 67 8.34 -4.01 -5.90
N MET A 68 7.86 -4.67 -6.94
CA MET A 68 6.91 -4.07 -7.90
C MET A 68 5.52 -3.89 -7.31
N TYR A 69 5.06 -4.86 -6.52
CA TYR A 69 3.76 -4.80 -5.85
C TYR A 69 3.72 -3.70 -4.78
N VAL A 70 4.80 -3.51 -4.02
CA VAL A 70 4.96 -2.37 -3.09
C VAL A 70 4.85 -1.03 -3.84
N ARG A 71 5.46 -0.92 -5.03
CA ARG A 71 5.35 0.29 -5.86
C ARG A 71 3.91 0.53 -6.36
N LYS A 72 3.23 -0.52 -6.80
CA LYS A 72 1.81 -0.44 -7.21
C LYS A 72 0.93 -0.01 -6.04
N GLU A 73 1.11 -0.61 -4.86
CA GLU A 73 0.37 -0.21 -3.65
C GLU A 73 0.64 1.25 -3.27
N ALA A 74 1.91 1.66 -3.24
CA ALA A 74 2.29 3.02 -2.90
C ALA A 74 1.62 4.05 -3.83
N LEU A 75 1.57 3.73 -5.13
CA LEU A 75 0.89 4.54 -6.13
C LEU A 75 -0.62 4.59 -5.88
N MET A 76 -1.28 3.43 -5.76
CA MET A 76 -2.73 3.34 -5.57
C MET A 76 -3.16 4.02 -4.27
N SER A 77 -2.46 3.75 -3.17
CA SER A 77 -2.72 4.36 -1.87
C SER A 77 -2.58 5.88 -1.91
N SER A 78 -1.56 6.40 -2.59
CA SER A 78 -1.35 7.85 -2.74
C SER A 78 -2.39 8.50 -3.67
N GLN A 79 -2.84 7.79 -4.71
CA GLN A 79 -3.88 8.29 -5.63
C GLN A 79 -5.27 8.39 -4.95
N ILE A 80 -5.57 7.57 -3.94
CA ILE A 80 -6.79 7.75 -3.12
C ILE A 80 -6.77 9.13 -2.46
N GLU A 81 -5.59 9.61 -2.04
CA GLU A 81 -5.40 10.93 -1.42
C GLU A 81 -5.26 12.08 -2.43
N GLY A 82 -5.30 11.79 -3.74
CA GLY A 82 -5.29 12.79 -4.79
C GLY A 82 -3.95 13.03 -5.47
N THR A 83 -2.93 12.23 -5.19
CA THR A 83 -1.63 12.27 -5.89
C THR A 83 -1.81 11.96 -7.38
N GLN A 84 -1.16 12.74 -8.24
CA GLN A 84 -1.27 12.65 -9.71
C GLN A 84 0.06 12.22 -10.32
N CYS A 85 0.43 10.94 -10.18
CA CYS A 85 1.56 10.37 -10.89
C CYS A 85 1.21 8.97 -11.40
N THR A 86 2.00 8.48 -12.35
CA THR A 86 1.84 7.19 -13.00
C THR A 86 2.88 6.19 -12.49
N LEU A 87 2.68 4.90 -12.79
CA LEU A 87 3.66 3.85 -12.50
C LEU A 87 4.99 4.14 -13.22
N ASP A 88 4.95 4.65 -14.44
CA ASP A 88 6.13 4.99 -15.23
C ASP A 88 6.96 6.11 -14.60
N ASP A 89 6.32 7.09 -13.96
CA ASP A 89 7.03 8.17 -13.28
C ASP A 89 7.88 7.64 -12.12
N ILE A 90 7.36 6.68 -11.36
CA ILE A 90 8.07 6.08 -10.21
C ILE A 90 9.07 4.99 -10.63
N LEU A 91 8.94 4.42 -11.81
CA LEU A 91 9.86 3.44 -12.40
C LEU A 91 10.93 4.09 -13.29
N SER A 92 10.90 5.39 -13.48
CA SER A 92 11.87 6.11 -14.29
C SER A 92 13.30 5.90 -13.78
N PRO A 93 14.28 5.61 -14.65
CA PRO A 93 15.69 5.49 -14.26
C PRO A 93 16.29 6.78 -13.69
N GLU A 94 15.56 7.89 -13.77
CA GLU A 94 15.94 9.21 -13.23
C GLU A 94 14.98 9.69 -12.12
N VAL A 95 14.21 8.77 -11.49
CA VAL A 95 13.21 9.10 -10.46
C VAL A 95 13.80 9.95 -9.32
N GLU A 96 15.04 9.70 -8.90
CA GLU A 96 15.72 10.47 -7.86
C GLU A 96 15.95 11.95 -8.22
N LYS A 97 15.96 12.29 -9.51
CA LYS A 97 16.09 13.66 -10.01
C LYS A 97 14.74 14.33 -10.25
N ASN A 98 13.65 13.59 -10.05
CA ASN A 98 12.32 14.12 -10.27
C ASN A 98 11.94 15.07 -9.12
N VAL A 99 11.65 16.31 -9.45
CA VAL A 99 11.24 17.36 -8.50
C VAL A 99 9.73 17.40 -8.28
N ASN A 100 8.96 16.50 -8.90
CA ASN A 100 7.52 16.41 -8.72
C ASN A 100 7.21 15.86 -7.32
N LEU A 101 6.50 16.66 -6.52
CA LEU A 101 6.11 16.29 -5.16
C LEU A 101 5.21 15.04 -5.13
N ASP A 102 4.38 14.82 -6.16
CA ASP A 102 3.54 13.64 -6.25
C ASP A 102 4.37 12.35 -6.37
N VAL A 103 5.46 12.39 -7.14
CA VAL A 103 6.42 11.27 -7.24
C VAL A 103 7.14 11.07 -5.91
N SER A 104 7.55 12.17 -5.26
CA SER A 104 8.21 12.11 -3.94
C SER A 104 7.30 11.50 -2.88
N ASP A 105 6.01 11.82 -2.87
CA ASP A 105 5.01 11.22 -1.97
C ASP A 105 4.97 9.69 -2.11
N VAL A 106 4.97 9.18 -3.35
CA VAL A 106 4.94 7.73 -3.61
C VAL A 106 6.27 7.06 -3.24
N ILE A 107 7.40 7.68 -3.55
CA ILE A 107 8.73 7.16 -3.19
C ILE A 107 8.90 7.09 -1.67
N ASN A 108 8.41 8.09 -0.93
CA ASN A 108 8.44 8.05 0.52
C ASN A 108 7.53 6.97 1.10
N TYR A 109 6.37 6.71 0.49
CA TYR A 109 5.54 5.57 0.89
C TYR A 109 6.28 4.24 0.71
N ILE A 110 7.00 4.05 -0.41
CA ILE A 110 7.82 2.85 -0.64
C ILE A 110 8.89 2.71 0.45
N LYS A 111 9.64 3.79 0.74
CA LYS A 111 10.65 3.80 1.81
C LYS A 111 10.06 3.49 3.18
N ALA A 112 8.89 4.09 3.48
CA ALA A 112 8.18 3.86 4.72
C ALA A 112 7.71 2.41 4.87
N THR A 113 7.24 1.79 3.77
CA THR A 113 6.86 0.38 3.72
C THR A 113 8.06 -0.54 3.95
N ASP A 114 9.17 -0.31 3.25
CA ASP A 114 10.40 -1.10 3.42
C ASP A 114 10.95 -1.01 4.84
N PHE A 115 10.94 0.19 5.43
CA PHE A 115 11.32 0.40 6.83
C PHE A 115 10.40 -0.35 7.78
N ALA A 116 9.09 -0.23 7.59
CA ALA A 116 8.08 -0.86 8.44
C ALA A 116 8.22 -2.39 8.47
N ILE A 117 8.33 -3.01 7.29
CA ILE A 117 8.48 -4.47 7.16
C ILE A 117 9.72 -4.96 7.89
N LYS A 118 10.88 -4.31 7.69
CA LYS A 118 12.12 -4.65 8.40
C LYS A 118 12.02 -4.45 9.90
N SER A 119 11.27 -3.46 10.34
CA SER A 119 11.12 -3.15 11.76
C SER A 119 10.26 -4.18 12.50
N LEU A 120 9.34 -4.87 11.83
CA LEU A 120 8.52 -5.94 12.43
C LEU A 120 9.35 -7.12 12.95
N ASP A 121 10.58 -7.31 12.48
CA ASP A 121 11.49 -8.35 13.01
C ASP A 121 11.92 -8.08 14.45
N THR A 122 11.87 -6.81 14.89
CA THR A 122 12.42 -6.37 16.18
C THR A 122 11.44 -5.59 17.05
N LEU A 123 10.39 -5.04 16.46
CA LEU A 123 9.38 -4.22 17.14
C LEU A 123 7.97 -4.76 16.82
N PRO A 124 7.09 -4.89 17.81
CA PRO A 124 5.68 -5.14 17.55
C PRO A 124 5.03 -3.93 16.87
N LEU A 125 3.88 -4.15 16.27
CA LEU A 125 3.07 -3.06 15.72
C LEU A 125 2.55 -2.16 16.85
N CYS A 126 3.17 -1.01 17.05
CA CYS A 126 2.92 -0.09 18.16
C CYS A 126 2.95 1.36 17.69
N ASN A 127 2.47 2.27 18.53
CA ASN A 127 2.41 3.71 18.24
C ASN A 127 3.79 4.31 17.93
N ARG A 128 4.86 3.80 18.55
CA ARG A 128 6.23 4.20 18.23
C ARG A 128 6.57 3.88 16.77
N LEU A 129 6.35 2.64 16.35
CA LEU A 129 6.61 2.21 14.97
C LEU A 129 5.74 3.00 13.97
N ILE A 130 4.47 3.23 14.28
CA ILE A 130 3.56 4.04 13.45
C ILE A 130 4.09 5.47 13.27
N ARG A 131 4.61 6.09 14.33
CA ARG A 131 5.20 7.44 14.27
C ARG A 131 6.49 7.46 13.46
N ASP A 132 7.35 6.46 13.60
CA ASP A 132 8.59 6.34 12.83
C ASP A 132 8.29 6.17 11.33
N ILE A 133 7.30 5.34 10.98
CA ILE A 133 6.80 5.16 9.61
C ILE A 133 6.26 6.49 9.06
N HIS A 134 5.46 7.20 9.86
CA HIS A 134 4.90 8.50 9.47
C HIS A 134 6.00 9.55 9.23
N ALA A 135 7.06 9.55 10.03
CA ALA A 135 8.18 10.48 9.83
C ALA A 135 8.85 10.28 8.45
N ILE A 136 9.04 9.03 8.03
CA ILE A 136 9.60 8.69 6.71
C ILE A 136 8.62 9.06 5.60
N LEU A 137 7.33 8.74 5.78
CA LEU A 137 6.29 9.02 4.80
C LEU A 137 6.18 10.52 4.48
N MET A 138 6.35 11.37 5.49
CA MET A 138 6.16 12.83 5.38
C MET A 138 7.48 13.59 5.18
N ASP A 139 8.60 12.91 4.93
CA ASP A 139 9.90 13.55 4.75
C ASP A 139 9.99 14.34 3.43
N ASN A 140 10.31 15.63 3.52
CA ASN A 140 10.56 16.53 2.37
C ASN A 140 9.47 16.57 1.27
N VAL A 141 8.21 16.30 1.63
CA VAL A 141 7.04 16.34 0.76
C VAL A 141 6.09 17.49 1.16
N ARG A 142 4.92 17.55 0.54
CA ARG A 142 3.87 18.56 0.82
C ARG A 142 3.50 18.67 2.31
N GLY A 143 3.72 17.61 3.07
CA GLY A 143 3.37 17.51 4.48
C GLY A 143 4.49 17.80 5.47
N LYS A 144 5.68 18.29 5.05
CA LYS A 144 6.79 18.54 5.97
C LYS A 144 6.44 19.50 7.12
N ASP A 145 5.53 20.45 6.87
CA ASP A 145 5.04 21.40 7.87
C ASP A 145 3.91 20.82 8.75
N LYS A 146 3.58 19.53 8.59
CA LYS A 146 2.56 18.79 9.32
C LYS A 146 3.12 17.91 10.42
N ASN A 147 4.27 18.28 10.98
CA ASN A 147 4.94 17.60 12.09
C ASN A 147 5.17 16.10 11.83
N PRO A 148 6.07 15.71 10.88
CA PRO A 148 6.37 14.31 10.60
C PRO A 148 6.72 13.50 11.86
N GLY A 149 6.06 12.36 12.04
CA GLY A 149 6.27 11.50 13.21
C GLY A 149 5.57 11.93 14.49
N GLU A 150 4.87 13.07 14.51
CA GLU A 150 4.23 13.58 15.71
C GLU A 150 2.69 13.45 15.63
N LEU A 151 2.10 12.95 16.72
CA LEU A 151 0.65 12.98 16.88
C LEU A 151 0.18 14.45 16.95
N ARG A 152 -0.97 14.72 16.34
CA ARG A 152 -1.51 16.08 16.31
C ARG A 152 -1.84 16.58 17.71
N ASN A 153 -1.59 17.84 17.93
CA ASN A 153 -1.96 18.58 19.15
C ASN A 153 -3.06 19.63 18.90
N SER A 154 -3.57 19.67 17.66
CA SER A 154 -4.67 20.55 17.25
C SER A 154 -5.81 19.74 16.64
N GLN A 155 -7.00 20.35 16.59
CA GLN A 155 -8.16 19.76 15.94
C GLN A 155 -7.98 19.79 14.44
N ASN A 156 -8.19 18.65 13.80
CA ASN A 156 -8.32 18.51 12.36
C ASN A 156 -9.76 18.08 11.98
N TRP A 157 -10.06 18.10 10.69
CA TRP A 157 -11.34 17.64 10.15
C TRP A 157 -11.14 17.10 8.73
N ILE A 158 -12.08 16.27 8.29
CA ILE A 158 -12.11 15.70 6.96
C ILE A 158 -13.26 16.32 6.17
N GLY A 159 -12.94 16.86 5.00
CA GLY A 159 -13.92 17.49 4.11
C GLY A 159 -13.32 17.80 2.75
N GLY A 160 -14.15 18.35 1.85
CA GLY A 160 -13.69 18.81 0.53
C GLY A 160 -12.79 20.05 0.61
N ALA A 161 -12.21 20.43 -0.51
CA ALA A 161 -11.39 21.64 -0.60
C ALA A 161 -12.16 22.87 -0.08
N GLY A 162 -11.52 23.65 0.81
CA GLY A 162 -12.14 24.81 1.44
C GLY A 162 -13.11 24.50 2.59
N SER A 163 -13.23 23.26 3.01
CA SER A 163 -14.04 22.92 4.20
C SER A 163 -13.44 23.51 5.47
N THR A 164 -14.33 23.86 6.38
CA THR A 164 -14.02 24.34 7.73
C THR A 164 -14.56 23.33 8.74
N ILE A 165 -14.21 23.48 9.99
CA ILE A 165 -14.76 22.64 11.07
C ILE A 165 -16.29 22.67 11.13
N LYS A 166 -16.93 23.78 10.68
CA LYS A 166 -18.40 23.95 10.73
C LYS A 166 -19.13 23.17 9.64
N ASN A 167 -18.47 22.88 8.52
CA ASN A 167 -19.06 22.15 7.38
C ASN A 167 -18.27 20.90 6.97
N ALA A 168 -17.43 20.43 7.86
CA ALA A 168 -16.66 19.21 7.66
C ALA A 168 -17.56 17.98 7.51
N ARG A 169 -17.17 17.04 6.64
CA ARG A 169 -17.84 15.74 6.52
C ARG A 169 -17.66 14.90 7.79
N TYR A 170 -16.51 15.03 8.42
CA TYR A 170 -16.15 14.29 9.61
C TYR A 170 -15.19 15.08 10.49
N ILE A 171 -15.43 15.08 11.80
CA ILE A 171 -14.55 15.68 12.81
C ILE A 171 -14.08 14.56 13.75
N PRO A 172 -12.77 14.18 13.67
CA PRO A 172 -12.17 13.17 14.54
C PRO A 172 -12.16 13.62 16.02
N PRO A 173 -11.83 12.73 16.97
CA PRO A 173 -11.70 13.07 18.39
C PRO A 173 -10.83 14.30 18.61
N ASN A 174 -11.10 15.07 19.65
CA ASN A 174 -10.18 16.15 20.03
C ASN A 174 -8.80 15.58 20.43
N PRO A 175 -7.73 16.40 20.54
CA PRO A 175 -6.38 15.88 20.77
C PRO A 175 -6.21 15.02 22.02
N ASP A 176 -6.96 15.26 23.09
CA ASP A 176 -6.84 14.48 24.34
C ASP A 176 -7.57 13.13 24.18
N ASP A 177 -8.79 13.14 23.64
CA ASP A 177 -9.53 11.91 23.35
C ASP A 177 -8.83 11.08 22.28
N MET A 178 -8.18 11.72 21.32
CA MET A 178 -7.36 11.05 20.29
C MET A 178 -6.19 10.28 20.91
N LYS A 179 -5.47 10.88 21.88
CA LYS A 179 -4.35 10.21 22.57
C LYS A 179 -4.80 8.97 23.33
N ALA A 180 -5.96 9.03 23.99
CA ALA A 180 -6.55 7.86 24.64
C ALA A 180 -6.93 6.79 23.60
N ALA A 181 -7.65 7.18 22.55
CA ALA A 181 -8.12 6.24 21.54
C ALA A 181 -6.98 5.53 20.78
N ILE A 182 -5.86 6.23 20.49
CA ILE A 182 -4.71 5.59 19.80
C ILE A 182 -3.94 4.64 20.74
N ALA A 183 -3.94 4.90 22.06
CA ALA A 183 -3.40 3.97 23.05
C ALA A 183 -4.27 2.72 23.19
N ASP A 184 -5.60 2.86 23.21
CA ASP A 184 -6.53 1.73 23.19
C ASP A 184 -6.39 0.89 21.94
N LEU A 185 -6.20 1.53 20.76
CA LEU A 185 -5.96 0.82 19.51
C LEU A 185 -4.67 0.00 19.54
N GLU A 186 -3.58 0.53 20.11
CA GLU A 186 -2.33 -0.22 20.29
C GLU A 186 -2.55 -1.45 21.19
N GLN A 187 -3.28 -1.31 22.29
CA GLN A 187 -3.62 -2.45 23.14
C GLN A 187 -4.41 -3.51 22.38
N TYR A 188 -5.40 -3.11 21.57
CA TYR A 188 -6.17 -4.04 20.75
C TYR A 188 -5.30 -4.74 19.69
N MET A 189 -4.42 -4.04 18.98
CA MET A 189 -3.52 -4.64 18.01
C MET A 189 -2.66 -5.75 18.61
N ASN A 190 -2.24 -5.57 19.87
CA ASN A 190 -1.35 -6.49 20.58
C ASN A 190 -2.10 -7.48 21.51
N SER A 191 -3.42 -7.41 21.58
CA SER A 191 -4.22 -8.31 22.41
C SER A 191 -4.27 -9.74 21.85
N ALA A 192 -4.50 -10.70 22.76
CA ALA A 192 -4.81 -12.09 22.45
C ALA A 192 -6.31 -12.25 22.13
N ASP A 193 -6.79 -11.58 21.10
CA ASP A 193 -8.19 -11.70 20.64
C ASP A 193 -8.35 -12.94 19.74
N GLU A 194 -9.42 -13.70 19.96
CA GLU A 194 -9.74 -14.93 19.21
C GLU A 194 -10.40 -14.65 17.86
N GLN A 195 -10.75 -13.40 17.56
CA GLN A 195 -11.32 -13.05 16.25
C GLN A 195 -10.33 -13.30 15.13
N ASP A 196 -10.86 -13.71 13.97
CA ASP A 196 -10.06 -13.91 12.75
C ASP A 196 -9.23 -12.65 12.41
N PRO A 197 -7.94 -12.80 12.06
CA PRO A 197 -7.06 -11.67 11.74
C PRO A 197 -7.58 -10.77 10.62
N LEU A 198 -8.37 -11.26 9.66
CA LEU A 198 -8.97 -10.43 8.61
C LEU A 198 -10.04 -9.50 9.17
N ILE A 199 -10.87 -10.01 10.09
CA ILE A 199 -11.86 -9.18 10.80
C ILE A 199 -11.13 -8.12 11.63
N ARG A 200 -10.10 -8.51 12.39
CA ARG A 200 -9.31 -7.59 13.18
C ARG A 200 -8.62 -6.52 12.34
N ALA A 201 -8.06 -6.87 11.19
CA ALA A 201 -7.44 -5.92 10.27
C ALA A 201 -8.45 -4.87 9.77
N ALA A 202 -9.67 -5.30 9.44
CA ALA A 202 -10.75 -4.39 9.04
C ALA A 202 -11.14 -3.43 10.17
N LEU A 203 -11.24 -3.94 11.42
CA LEU A 203 -11.56 -3.13 12.60
C LEU A 203 -10.44 -2.14 12.95
N ILE A 204 -9.18 -2.57 12.89
CA ILE A 204 -8.00 -1.73 13.14
C ILE A 204 -7.95 -0.59 12.14
N HIS A 205 -8.15 -0.89 10.86
CA HIS A 205 -8.14 0.14 9.83
C HIS A 205 -9.27 1.16 10.04
N TYR A 206 -10.51 0.71 10.28
CA TYR A 206 -11.63 1.60 10.61
C TYR A 206 -11.31 2.51 11.79
N GLN A 207 -10.79 1.93 12.87
CA GLN A 207 -10.51 2.64 14.10
C GLN A 207 -9.41 3.69 13.89
N PHE A 208 -8.33 3.32 13.20
CA PHE A 208 -7.23 4.24 12.90
C PHE A 208 -7.70 5.44 12.06
N GLU A 209 -8.47 5.18 10.99
CA GLU A 209 -9.06 6.24 10.15
C GLU A 209 -10.05 7.11 10.93
N THR A 210 -10.76 6.53 11.89
CA THR A 210 -11.70 7.26 12.76
C THR A 210 -10.96 8.13 13.77
N ILE A 211 -9.87 7.64 14.38
CA ILE A 211 -9.03 8.41 15.31
C ILE A 211 -8.30 9.56 14.60
N HIS A 212 -7.81 9.30 13.40
CA HIS A 212 -7.11 10.27 12.54
C HIS A 212 -5.99 11.01 13.26
N PRO A 213 -4.96 10.29 13.77
CA PRO A 213 -4.04 10.79 14.80
C PRO A 213 -3.01 11.80 14.29
N PHE A 214 -2.82 11.95 12.98
CA PHE A 214 -1.87 12.88 12.37
C PHE A 214 -2.57 14.05 11.67
N LEU A 215 -1.81 15.11 11.38
CA LEU A 215 -2.33 16.24 10.62
C LEU A 215 -2.51 15.94 9.13
N ASP A 216 -1.73 14.98 8.60
CA ASP A 216 -1.78 14.49 7.22
C ASP A 216 -1.26 13.05 7.18
N GLY A 217 -1.40 12.32 6.06
CA GLY A 217 -0.84 10.98 5.87
C GLY A 217 -1.61 9.83 6.56
N ASN A 218 -2.70 10.11 7.26
CA ASN A 218 -3.46 9.07 7.98
C ASN A 218 -3.92 7.95 7.05
N GLY A 219 -4.55 8.26 5.92
CA GLY A 219 -5.05 7.26 4.99
C GLY A 219 -3.96 6.31 4.48
N ARG A 220 -2.78 6.86 4.14
CA ARG A 220 -1.63 6.06 3.69
C ARG A 220 -1.11 5.14 4.80
N ILE A 221 -0.97 5.65 6.03
CA ILE A 221 -0.59 4.83 7.20
C ILE A 221 -1.66 3.79 7.50
N GLY A 222 -2.94 4.17 7.55
CA GLY A 222 -4.05 3.26 7.85
C GLY A 222 -4.11 2.07 6.89
N ARG A 223 -3.87 2.29 5.59
CA ARG A 223 -3.81 1.20 4.60
C ARG A 223 -2.55 0.34 4.75
N LEU A 224 -1.41 0.94 5.04
CA LEU A 224 -0.18 0.19 5.32
C LEU A 224 -0.32 -0.70 6.57
N LEU A 225 -0.99 -0.21 7.62
CA LEU A 225 -1.24 -0.98 8.87
C LEU A 225 -1.96 -2.30 8.60
N ILE A 226 -2.81 -2.39 7.59
CA ILE A 226 -3.51 -3.64 7.22
C ILE A 226 -2.48 -4.73 6.89
N THR A 227 -1.58 -4.44 5.95
CA THR A 227 -0.54 -5.40 5.53
C THR A 227 0.40 -5.74 6.68
N LEU A 228 0.85 -4.73 7.44
CA LEU A 228 1.75 -4.94 8.57
C LEU A 228 1.12 -5.80 9.67
N PHE A 229 -0.16 -5.59 9.98
CA PHE A 229 -0.87 -6.39 10.97
C PHE A 229 -1.01 -7.85 10.52
N LEU A 230 -1.37 -8.10 9.26
CA LEU A 230 -1.48 -9.45 8.72
C LEU A 230 -0.12 -10.18 8.69
N MET A 231 0.99 -9.46 8.44
CA MET A 231 2.34 -10.00 8.51
C MET A 231 2.74 -10.32 9.95
N GLU A 232 2.49 -9.42 10.90
CA GLU A 232 2.76 -9.66 12.33
C GLU A 232 1.99 -10.88 12.86
N LYS A 233 0.74 -11.04 12.45
CA LYS A 233 -0.09 -12.22 12.79
C LYS A 233 0.27 -13.46 11.97
N LYS A 234 1.30 -13.39 11.11
CA LYS A 234 1.77 -14.49 10.26
C LYS A 234 0.70 -15.05 9.30
N LEU A 235 -0.35 -14.27 9.03
CA LEU A 235 -1.32 -14.60 8.00
C LEU A 235 -0.75 -14.33 6.61
N LEU A 236 0.13 -13.33 6.47
CA LEU A 236 0.95 -13.08 5.29
C LEU A 236 2.42 -13.39 5.59
N THR A 237 3.05 -14.18 4.74
CA THR A 237 4.49 -14.47 4.80
C THR A 237 5.32 -13.46 4.04
N THR A 238 4.73 -12.86 3.03
CA THR A 238 5.32 -11.81 2.17
C THR A 238 4.31 -10.68 1.96
N PRO A 239 4.76 -9.42 1.83
CA PRO A 239 3.87 -8.29 1.58
C PRO A 239 3.38 -8.29 0.13
N ALA A 240 2.59 -9.29 -0.24
CA ALA A 240 2.03 -9.47 -1.59
C ALA A 240 0.50 -9.22 -1.65
N LEU A 241 -0.10 -8.80 -0.56
CA LEU A 241 -1.53 -8.47 -0.48
C LEU A 241 -1.71 -6.98 -0.22
N TYR A 242 -2.22 -6.26 -1.20
CA TYR A 242 -2.47 -4.83 -1.13
C TYR A 242 -3.88 -4.51 -1.60
N ILE A 243 -4.67 -3.90 -0.73
CA ILE A 243 -6.09 -3.66 -0.99
C ILE A 243 -6.39 -2.26 -1.54
N SER A 244 -5.38 -1.39 -1.66
CA SER A 244 -5.61 0.01 -2.08
C SER A 244 -6.20 0.12 -3.47
N TYR A 245 -5.89 -0.80 -4.38
CA TYR A 245 -6.54 -0.85 -5.68
C TYR A 245 -8.06 -1.04 -5.57
N TYR A 246 -8.50 -2.05 -4.80
CA TYR A 246 -9.93 -2.29 -4.56
C TYR A 246 -10.60 -1.09 -3.89
N LEU A 247 -9.97 -0.51 -2.88
CA LEU A 247 -10.49 0.67 -2.18
C LEU A 247 -10.58 1.90 -3.09
N LYS A 248 -9.62 2.07 -4.02
CA LYS A 248 -9.65 3.16 -5.02
C LYS A 248 -10.82 3.02 -5.98
N LEU A 249 -11.04 1.82 -6.54
CA LEU A 249 -12.17 1.53 -7.42
C LEU A 249 -13.52 1.74 -6.72
N ASN A 250 -13.60 1.38 -5.45
CA ASN A 250 -14.82 1.48 -4.64
C ASN A 250 -14.77 2.64 -3.65
N ARG A 251 -14.10 3.76 -4.03
CA ARG A 251 -13.77 4.87 -3.11
C ARG A 251 -15.00 5.48 -2.44
N VAL A 252 -16.10 5.66 -3.16
CA VAL A 252 -17.33 6.23 -2.61
C VAL A 252 -17.90 5.29 -1.56
N GLU A 253 -18.05 4.02 -1.90
CA GLU A 253 -18.58 2.99 -0.99
C GLU A 253 -17.68 2.85 0.26
N TYR A 254 -16.37 2.84 0.10
CA TYR A 254 -15.40 2.80 1.20
C TYR A 254 -15.64 3.87 2.26
N TYR A 255 -15.81 5.13 1.85
CA TYR A 255 -16.08 6.23 2.79
C TYR A 255 -17.51 6.19 3.35
N ASP A 256 -18.48 5.74 2.57
CA ASP A 256 -19.87 5.61 3.02
C ASP A 256 -20.02 4.50 4.06
N ARG A 257 -19.33 3.36 3.86
CA ARG A 257 -19.28 2.26 4.84
C ARG A 257 -18.68 2.69 6.18
N MET A 258 -17.57 3.44 6.17
CA MET A 258 -17.02 4.02 7.40
C MET A 258 -18.00 4.97 8.09
N SER A 259 -18.67 5.82 7.33
CA SER A 259 -19.66 6.77 7.86
C SER A 259 -20.85 6.02 8.47
N GLU A 260 -21.28 4.93 7.86
CA GLU A 260 -22.37 4.08 8.36
C GLU A 260 -22.02 3.43 9.69
N VAL A 261 -20.79 2.93 9.87
CA VAL A 261 -20.37 2.41 11.18
C VAL A 261 -20.46 3.49 12.25
N ARG A 262 -19.97 4.71 11.99
CA ARG A 262 -20.04 5.82 12.97
C ARG A 262 -21.47 6.17 13.32
N ARG A 263 -22.38 6.12 12.35
CA ARG A 263 -23.79 6.49 12.51
C ARG A 263 -24.60 5.44 13.28
N THR A 264 -24.36 4.15 13.01
CA THR A 264 -25.26 3.06 13.46
C THR A 264 -24.59 1.99 14.32
N GLY A 265 -23.26 1.95 14.34
CA GLY A 265 -22.51 0.86 14.97
C GLY A 265 -22.54 -0.45 14.15
N ASN A 266 -23.01 -0.43 12.90
CA ASN A 266 -23.05 -1.62 12.04
C ASN A 266 -21.65 -1.93 11.47
N TYR A 267 -20.84 -2.65 12.24
CA TYR A 267 -19.53 -3.12 11.81
C TYR A 267 -19.60 -4.26 10.81
N GLU A 268 -20.69 -5.04 10.80
CA GLU A 268 -20.85 -6.21 9.94
C GLU A 268 -20.73 -5.84 8.47
N GLN A 269 -21.43 -4.77 8.03
CA GLN A 269 -21.37 -4.31 6.64
C GLN A 269 -19.97 -3.80 6.24
N TRP A 270 -19.23 -3.23 7.20
CA TRP A 270 -17.86 -2.80 7.00
C TRP A 270 -16.90 -3.99 6.85
N VAL A 271 -17.00 -4.97 7.74
CA VAL A 271 -16.18 -6.18 7.70
C VAL A 271 -16.45 -6.97 6.41
N ILE A 272 -17.71 -7.12 6.00
CA ILE A 272 -18.07 -7.79 4.73
C ILE A 272 -17.42 -7.08 3.54
N PHE A 273 -17.47 -5.74 3.49
CA PHE A 273 -16.80 -4.96 2.45
C PHE A 273 -15.28 -5.20 2.43
N PHE A 274 -14.65 -5.26 3.60
CA PHE A 274 -13.22 -5.54 3.72
C PHE A 274 -12.85 -6.98 3.34
N LEU A 275 -13.66 -7.95 3.74
CA LEU A 275 -13.47 -9.35 3.32
C LEU A 275 -13.53 -9.48 1.80
N GLN A 276 -14.44 -8.76 1.14
CA GLN A 276 -14.50 -8.71 -0.33
C GLN A 276 -13.22 -8.07 -0.90
N ALA A 277 -12.72 -6.99 -0.28
CA ALA A 277 -11.47 -6.36 -0.68
C ALA A 277 -10.28 -7.33 -0.55
N PHE A 278 -10.17 -8.08 0.52
CA PHE A 278 -9.12 -9.09 0.71
C PHE A 278 -9.21 -10.21 -0.33
N HIS A 279 -10.41 -10.73 -0.56
CA HIS A 279 -10.65 -11.81 -1.53
C HIS A 279 -10.24 -11.38 -2.95
N GLU A 280 -10.75 -10.24 -3.41
CA GLU A 280 -10.49 -9.75 -4.77
C GLU A 280 -9.01 -9.35 -4.95
N SER A 281 -8.40 -8.73 -3.95
CA SER A 281 -6.98 -8.35 -4.02
C SER A 281 -6.05 -9.57 -4.00
N ALA A 282 -6.36 -10.60 -3.22
CA ALA A 282 -5.58 -11.84 -3.24
C ALA A 282 -5.72 -12.56 -4.59
N ARG A 283 -6.92 -12.57 -5.19
CA ARG A 283 -7.15 -13.12 -6.52
C ARG A 283 -6.36 -12.38 -7.61
N ASP A 284 -6.36 -11.03 -7.58
CA ASP A 284 -5.59 -10.21 -8.52
C ASP A 284 -4.08 -10.45 -8.36
N ALA A 285 -3.59 -10.55 -7.12
CA ALA A 285 -2.19 -10.87 -6.86
C ALA A 285 -1.78 -12.23 -7.44
N ILE A 286 -2.60 -13.26 -7.26
CA ILE A 286 -2.38 -14.62 -7.81
C ILE A 286 -2.35 -14.58 -9.33
N ASP A 287 -3.34 -13.95 -9.99
CA ASP A 287 -3.38 -13.82 -11.46
C ASP A 287 -2.14 -13.08 -11.99
N THR A 288 -1.73 -12.02 -11.32
CA THR A 288 -0.54 -11.24 -11.68
C THR A 288 0.73 -12.09 -11.55
N ILE A 289 0.88 -12.86 -10.47
CA ILE A 289 2.00 -13.78 -10.26
C ILE A 289 2.07 -14.80 -11.39
N ASP A 290 0.96 -15.45 -11.71
CA ASP A 290 0.90 -16.49 -12.76
C ASP A 290 1.28 -15.92 -14.12
N ARG A 291 0.78 -14.73 -14.47
CA ARG A 291 1.10 -14.05 -15.73
C ARG A 291 2.56 -13.62 -15.82
N LEU A 292 3.13 -13.06 -14.73
CA LEU A 292 4.53 -12.66 -14.71
C LEU A 292 5.46 -13.88 -14.76
N SER A 293 5.11 -14.98 -14.10
CA SER A 293 5.87 -16.23 -14.15
C SER A 293 5.86 -16.83 -15.56
N ALA A 294 4.71 -16.85 -16.22
CA ALA A 294 4.62 -17.33 -17.60
C ALA A 294 5.45 -16.46 -18.56
N LEU A 295 5.42 -15.13 -18.40
CA LEU A 295 6.22 -14.19 -19.19
C LEU A 295 7.72 -14.36 -18.95
N HIS A 296 8.12 -14.61 -17.69
CA HIS A 296 9.51 -14.92 -17.31
C HIS A 296 10.02 -16.14 -18.07
N ASP A 297 9.29 -17.25 -17.96
CA ASP A 297 9.68 -18.51 -18.61
C ASP A 297 9.71 -18.39 -20.15
N GLU A 298 8.76 -17.69 -20.75
CA GLU A 298 8.73 -17.43 -22.19
C GLU A 298 9.99 -16.67 -22.65
N ASN A 299 10.34 -15.61 -21.93
CA ASN A 299 11.48 -14.77 -22.29
C ASN A 299 12.83 -15.45 -22.02
N LEU A 300 12.95 -16.26 -20.99
CA LEU A 300 14.15 -17.09 -20.80
C LEU A 300 14.39 -18.03 -21.99
N ARG A 301 13.34 -18.69 -22.50
CA ARG A 301 13.45 -19.57 -23.69
C ARG A 301 13.91 -18.82 -24.93
N LYS A 302 13.55 -17.54 -25.10
CA LYS A 302 14.04 -16.71 -26.23
C LYS A 302 15.56 -16.48 -26.19
N LEU A 303 16.20 -16.72 -25.04
CA LEU A 303 17.65 -16.58 -24.88
C LEU A 303 18.43 -17.89 -25.07
N ASP A 304 17.75 -19.02 -25.32
CA ASP A 304 18.38 -20.35 -25.38
C ASP A 304 19.30 -20.53 -26.60
N ASP A 305 19.06 -19.81 -27.67
CA ASP A 305 19.86 -19.88 -28.93
C ASP A 305 21.13 -19.02 -28.90
N LEU A 306 21.36 -18.27 -27.82
CA LEU A 306 22.56 -17.45 -27.65
C LEU A 306 23.80 -18.30 -27.31
N SER A 307 24.98 -17.85 -27.73
CA SER A 307 26.24 -18.44 -27.25
C SER A 307 26.36 -18.31 -25.73
N LYS A 308 27.02 -19.28 -25.07
CA LYS A 308 27.15 -19.34 -23.62
C LYS A 308 27.49 -17.97 -22.99
N ARG A 309 28.52 -17.29 -23.49
CA ARG A 309 28.96 -15.99 -22.98
C ARG A 309 27.92 -14.88 -23.16
N GLN A 310 27.21 -14.86 -24.27
CA GLN A 310 26.14 -13.90 -24.53
C GLN A 310 24.93 -14.19 -23.65
N LYS A 311 24.57 -15.48 -23.49
CA LYS A 311 23.46 -15.94 -22.66
C LYS A 311 23.64 -15.55 -21.20
N ASP A 312 24.82 -15.77 -20.62
CA ASP A 312 25.11 -15.40 -19.23
C ASP A 312 24.90 -13.90 -18.97
N THR A 313 25.34 -13.04 -19.91
CA THR A 313 25.16 -11.58 -19.76
C THR A 313 23.70 -11.17 -20.02
N ALA A 314 23.03 -11.81 -20.99
CA ALA A 314 21.63 -11.55 -21.29
C ALA A 314 20.71 -11.94 -20.14
N ILE A 315 20.95 -13.06 -19.47
CA ILE A 315 20.19 -13.49 -18.27
C ILE A 315 20.39 -12.47 -17.13
N LYS A 316 21.62 -12.03 -16.86
CA LYS A 316 21.85 -11.00 -15.82
C LYS A 316 21.10 -9.71 -16.13
N LEU A 317 21.10 -9.27 -17.40
CA LEU A 317 20.33 -8.10 -17.80
C LEU A 317 18.83 -8.36 -17.71
N PHE A 318 18.36 -9.55 -18.08
CA PHE A 318 16.95 -9.92 -18.02
C PHE A 318 16.43 -9.88 -16.57
N LEU A 319 17.15 -10.47 -15.63
CA LEU A 319 16.80 -10.38 -14.20
C LEU A 319 16.81 -8.93 -13.69
N TYR A 320 17.75 -8.11 -14.18
CA TYR A 320 17.78 -6.69 -13.80
C TYR A 320 16.57 -5.91 -14.31
N ILE A 321 16.10 -6.17 -15.54
CA ILE A 321 14.92 -5.46 -16.08
C ILE A 321 13.60 -5.90 -15.43
N GLU A 322 13.53 -7.05 -14.82
CA GLU A 322 12.35 -7.43 -14.00
C GLU A 322 12.23 -6.59 -12.75
N SER A 323 13.35 -6.11 -12.17
CA SER A 323 13.36 -5.15 -11.06
C SER A 323 13.28 -3.70 -11.52
N ASN A 324 13.68 -3.41 -12.74
CA ASN A 324 13.80 -2.08 -13.31
C ASN A 324 13.28 -2.10 -14.75
N PRO A 325 11.98 -2.16 -14.96
CA PRO A 325 11.40 -2.39 -16.30
C PRO A 325 11.59 -1.21 -17.26
N ILE A 326 12.04 -0.06 -16.78
CA ILE A 326 12.46 1.09 -17.59
C ILE A 326 13.93 1.38 -17.27
N ILE A 327 14.81 1.16 -18.23
CA ILE A 327 16.26 1.29 -18.05
C ILE A 327 16.89 2.29 -19.01
N ASN A 328 18.11 2.74 -18.69
CA ASN A 328 19.03 3.39 -19.61
C ASN A 328 20.40 2.70 -19.58
N LEU A 329 21.16 2.82 -20.67
CA LEU A 329 22.44 2.11 -20.83
C LEU A 329 23.47 2.46 -19.74
N GLY A 330 23.51 3.71 -19.30
CA GLY A 330 24.48 4.18 -18.31
C GLY A 330 24.26 3.52 -16.94
N ASN A 331 23.04 3.58 -16.42
CA ASN A 331 22.68 2.97 -15.13
C ASN A 331 22.80 1.45 -15.21
N THR A 332 22.38 0.84 -16.32
CA THR A 332 22.50 -0.61 -16.55
C THR A 332 23.95 -1.09 -16.54
N ALA A 333 24.84 -0.39 -17.25
CA ALA A 333 26.26 -0.75 -17.28
C ALA A 333 26.90 -0.64 -15.88
N LYS A 334 26.55 0.42 -15.14
CA LYS A 334 27.05 0.64 -13.77
C LYS A 334 26.53 -0.44 -12.82
N HIS A 335 25.23 -0.75 -12.86
CA HIS A 335 24.63 -1.74 -11.95
C HIS A 335 25.13 -3.16 -12.19
N LEU A 336 25.29 -3.55 -13.48
CA LEU A 336 25.77 -4.88 -13.84
C LEU A 336 27.31 -5.00 -13.82
N GLU A 337 28.00 -3.90 -13.50
CA GLU A 337 29.48 -3.82 -13.47
C GLU A 337 30.12 -4.28 -14.80
N ILE A 338 29.51 -3.88 -15.93
CA ILE A 338 29.99 -4.20 -17.27
C ILE A 338 30.33 -2.96 -18.09
N ALA A 339 31.18 -3.11 -19.11
CA ALA A 339 31.49 -2.01 -20.02
C ALA A 339 30.23 -1.51 -20.75
N TYR A 340 30.11 -0.19 -20.97
CA TYR A 340 28.99 0.44 -21.67
C TYR A 340 28.67 -0.22 -23.01
N ASN A 341 29.69 -0.55 -23.80
CA ASN A 341 29.50 -1.23 -25.08
C ASN A 341 28.96 -2.65 -24.95
N THR A 342 29.29 -3.34 -23.85
CA THR A 342 28.73 -4.67 -23.54
C THR A 342 27.24 -4.52 -23.16
N ALA A 343 26.91 -3.56 -22.31
CA ALA A 343 25.51 -3.26 -21.99
C ALA A 343 24.70 -2.92 -23.23
N ALA A 344 25.22 -2.04 -24.10
CA ALA A 344 24.55 -1.65 -25.33
C ALA A 344 24.30 -2.84 -26.29
N LYS A 345 25.29 -3.73 -26.46
CA LYS A 345 25.13 -4.95 -27.25
C LYS A 345 24.08 -5.89 -26.66
N THR A 346 24.11 -6.10 -25.35
CA THR A 346 23.15 -7.00 -24.67
C THR A 346 21.74 -6.44 -24.70
N VAL A 347 21.56 -5.13 -24.47
CA VAL A 347 20.24 -4.47 -24.62
C VAL A 347 19.70 -4.62 -26.03
N ASN A 348 20.55 -4.45 -27.06
CA ASN A 348 20.12 -4.64 -28.45
C ASN A 348 19.70 -6.10 -28.73
N VAL A 349 20.38 -7.09 -28.16
CA VAL A 349 19.93 -8.50 -28.22
C VAL A 349 18.53 -8.67 -27.66
N LEU A 350 18.25 -8.10 -26.47
CA LEU A 350 16.91 -8.18 -25.86
C LEU A 350 15.86 -7.43 -26.71
N VAL A 351 16.24 -6.35 -27.40
CA VAL A 351 15.35 -5.64 -28.34
C VAL A 351 15.06 -6.51 -29.57
N GLU A 352 16.08 -7.15 -30.17
CA GLU A 352 15.93 -8.07 -31.30
C GLU A 352 15.08 -9.30 -30.96
N LYS A 353 15.16 -9.77 -29.73
CA LYS A 353 14.32 -10.86 -29.18
C LYS A 353 12.90 -10.42 -28.78
N GLY A 354 12.56 -9.14 -28.94
CA GLY A 354 11.25 -8.59 -28.61
C GLY A 354 10.95 -8.56 -27.09
N ILE A 355 12.00 -8.64 -26.24
CA ILE A 355 11.87 -8.55 -24.79
C ILE A 355 11.83 -7.07 -24.36
N LEU A 356 12.69 -6.24 -24.94
CA LEU A 356 12.72 -4.80 -24.71
C LEU A 356 12.24 -4.02 -25.93
N SER A 357 11.60 -2.90 -25.70
CA SER A 357 11.29 -1.89 -26.71
C SER A 357 12.15 -0.64 -26.52
N LYS A 358 12.34 0.15 -27.58
CA LYS A 358 13.03 1.45 -27.52
C LYS A 358 12.05 2.52 -27.08
N GLY A 359 12.25 3.08 -25.90
CA GLY A 359 11.48 4.17 -25.36
C GLY A 359 11.93 5.56 -25.83
N ALA A 360 11.40 6.59 -25.18
CA ALA A 360 11.72 7.99 -25.46
C ALA A 360 13.18 8.33 -25.13
N LYS A 361 13.67 9.41 -25.73
CA LYS A 361 14.94 10.02 -25.31
C LYS A 361 14.65 10.99 -24.15
N LEU A 362 15.30 10.75 -23.01
CA LEU A 362 15.37 11.68 -21.89
C LEU A 362 16.69 12.45 -21.99
N GLY A 363 16.65 13.68 -22.53
CA GLY A 363 17.83 14.45 -22.82
C GLY A 363 18.74 13.76 -23.87
N LYS A 364 19.99 13.44 -23.48
CA LYS A 364 20.95 12.74 -24.35
C LYS A 364 20.83 11.21 -24.28
N THR A 365 20.04 10.66 -23.34
CA THR A 365 19.98 9.24 -23.03
C THR A 365 18.68 8.64 -23.54
N ARG A 366 18.75 7.50 -24.21
CA ARG A 366 17.58 6.72 -24.62
C ARG A 366 17.19 5.75 -23.51
N THR A 367 15.90 5.62 -23.27
CA THR A 367 15.34 4.58 -22.40
C THR A 367 15.01 3.31 -23.21
N TYR A 368 14.95 2.19 -22.50
CA TYR A 368 14.49 0.89 -23.00
C TYR A 368 13.47 0.37 -22.01
N ILE A 369 12.37 -0.20 -22.52
CA ILE A 369 11.18 -0.52 -21.73
C ILE A 369 10.83 -2.00 -21.89
N TYR A 370 10.56 -2.67 -20.78
CA TYR A 370 10.00 -4.02 -20.75
C TYR A 370 8.47 -3.93 -20.78
N GLU A 371 7.93 -3.62 -21.98
CA GLU A 371 6.52 -3.24 -22.13
C GLU A 371 5.55 -4.35 -21.70
N ALA A 372 5.77 -5.61 -22.13
CA ALA A 372 4.92 -6.74 -21.77
C ALA A 372 4.82 -6.95 -20.24
N TYR A 373 5.90 -6.69 -19.51
CA TYR A 373 5.92 -6.74 -18.05
C TYR A 373 5.12 -5.60 -17.44
N LEU A 374 5.32 -4.39 -17.95
CA LEU A 374 4.60 -3.21 -17.49
C LEU A 374 3.10 -3.27 -17.80
N GLU A 375 2.70 -3.85 -18.95
CA GLU A 375 1.28 -4.04 -19.27
C GLU A 375 0.55 -4.90 -18.22
N ILE A 376 1.22 -5.93 -17.67
CA ILE A 376 0.67 -6.75 -16.60
C ILE A 376 0.51 -5.93 -15.32
N LEU A 377 1.51 -5.10 -14.97
CA LEU A 377 1.50 -4.28 -13.77
C LEU A 377 0.60 -3.05 -13.87
N ARG A 378 0.52 -2.43 -15.07
CA ARG A 378 -0.34 -1.26 -15.33
C ARG A 378 -1.81 -1.60 -15.42
N LYS A 379 -2.15 -2.90 -15.52
CA LYS A 379 -3.55 -3.29 -15.44
C LYS A 379 -4.14 -2.58 -14.23
N ASP A 380 -5.10 -1.67 -14.52
CA ASP A 380 -5.88 -0.98 -13.50
C ASP A 380 -5.14 0.15 -12.70
N THR A 381 -3.98 0.65 -13.19
CA THR A 381 -3.27 1.80 -12.58
C THR A 381 -3.62 3.15 -13.22
#